data_5020521d0a2eac68fe38cad71e36f2b9
#
_entry.id   5020521d0a2eac68fe38cad71e36f2b9
#
_cell.length_a   1.000
_cell.length_b   1.000
_cell.length_c   1.000
_cell.angle_alpha   90.00
_cell.angle_beta   90.00
_cell.angle_gamma   90.00
#
_symmetry.space_group_name_H-M   'P 1'
#
loop_
_entity.id
_entity.type
_entity.pdbx_description
1 polymer ?
#
loop_
_entity_poly.entity_id
_entity_poly.type
_entity_poly.pdbx_seq_one_letter_code
_entity_poly.pdbx_strand_id
1 'polypeptide(L)'
;DPHGNLCQDYVEATTAIRSYRQSPHTDSRDTWRKMAQMVCDLVKDRQNIHSVYRKLPMILGGEQSVSADEPVRSINQYLDELEQDPRILSCSWHVGYIRHDTDVAGCGIVVVPATEADQAYAEEVADKLADYVWNKRHEFHYTGTTAKPDEALAMALSFEGKPFVITDSGDNTTSGATGWNTFILRQALAAKSEKRILFASICDPKTCDQLDGLNLGTKTEIELGVGHDAMSEKVKLEVTVLSKGEVVRPIGIGTEGIAKTFGKCVTVHVEGTAIDIIVANHRQSYAHAIQFESAGVNWMDYDVTVVKHVRGGRPGLQRERPADFLR
;
A
#
# COMPACT_ATOMS: atom_id res chain seq x y z
N ASP A 1 3.16 7.28 13.17
CA ASP A 1 2.42 7.69 11.96
C ASP A 1 0.97 7.22 12.06
N PRO A 2 0.04 8.10 12.43
CA PRO A 2 -1.37 7.74 12.59
C PRO A 2 -2.13 7.62 11.26
N HIS A 3 -1.47 7.75 10.12
CA HIS A 3 -2.06 7.80 8.77
C HIS A 3 -3.22 8.80 8.63
N GLY A 4 -3.48 9.59 9.67
CA GLY A 4 -4.39 10.72 9.64
C GLY A 4 -5.85 10.44 9.93
N ASN A 5 -6.24 9.26 10.39
CA ASN A 5 -7.54 9.08 11.02
C ASN A 5 -7.51 9.71 12.42
N LEU A 6 -7.36 11.04 12.45
CA LEU A 6 -7.26 11.80 13.69
C LEU A 6 -8.64 12.13 14.26
N CYS A 7 -8.72 12.19 15.58
CA CYS A 7 -9.85 12.77 16.32
C CYS A 7 -9.40 13.98 17.14
N GLN A 8 -10.35 14.75 17.62
CA GLN A 8 -10.09 15.96 18.43
C GLN A 8 -9.29 15.60 19.69
N ASP A 9 -9.72 14.58 20.44
CA ASP A 9 -9.06 14.15 21.69
C ASP A 9 -7.58 13.76 21.46
N TYR A 10 -7.27 13.11 20.32
CA TYR A 10 -5.89 12.76 20.00
C TYR A 10 -5.04 14.01 19.75
N VAL A 11 -5.58 14.98 19.02
CA VAL A 11 -4.85 16.23 18.74
C VAL A 11 -4.66 17.04 20.02
N GLU A 12 -5.67 17.16 20.87
CA GLU A 12 -5.61 17.85 22.14
C GLU A 12 -4.63 17.21 23.15
N ALA A 13 -4.48 15.89 23.09
CA ALA A 13 -3.52 15.15 23.92
C ALA A 13 -2.06 15.31 23.45
N THR A 14 -1.81 16.01 22.34
CA THR A 14 -0.47 16.17 21.78
C THR A 14 -0.11 17.64 21.59
N THR A 15 1.15 17.99 21.88
CA THR A 15 1.65 19.36 21.65
C THR A 15 1.84 19.66 20.18
N ALA A 16 2.35 18.69 19.41
CA ALA A 16 2.64 18.86 17.99
C ALA A 16 2.44 17.55 17.22
N ILE A 17 1.87 17.66 16.03
CA ILE A 17 1.67 16.57 15.09
C ILE A 17 2.17 17.01 13.72
N ARG A 18 2.91 16.15 13.02
CA ARG A 18 3.36 16.38 11.65
C ARG A 18 3.16 15.14 10.81
N SER A 19 2.56 15.30 9.62
CA SER A 19 2.48 14.25 8.59
C SER A 19 3.74 14.19 7.74
N TYR A 20 4.00 13.04 7.10
CA TYR A 20 4.88 12.99 5.95
C TYR A 20 4.30 13.83 4.80
N ARG A 21 5.20 14.40 3.98
CA ARG A 21 4.84 15.10 2.74
C ARG A 21 4.76 14.13 1.55
N GLN A 22 5.50 13.04 1.64
CA GLN A 22 5.68 12.13 0.51
C GLN A 22 4.90 10.82 0.69
N SER A 23 4.30 10.39 -0.40
CA SER A 23 3.70 9.06 -0.51
C SER A 23 4.22 8.41 -1.82
N PRO A 24 5.14 7.44 -1.72
CA PRO A 24 5.68 6.77 -0.53
C PRO A 24 6.58 7.67 0.32
N HIS A 25 6.73 7.34 1.60
CA HIS A 25 7.36 8.13 2.67
C HIS A 25 8.89 8.29 2.51
N THR A 26 9.35 8.84 1.39
CA THR A 26 10.77 9.07 1.09
C THR A 26 11.38 10.19 1.94
N ASP A 27 10.54 11.03 2.54
CA ASP A 27 10.88 12.14 3.42
C ASP A 27 10.87 11.77 4.92
N SER A 28 10.75 10.50 5.27
CA SER A 28 10.61 10.05 6.66
C SER A 28 11.74 10.54 7.56
N ARG A 29 13.00 10.44 7.12
CA ARG A 29 14.17 10.89 7.89
C ARG A 29 14.16 12.40 8.14
N ASP A 30 13.74 13.19 7.17
CA ASP A 30 13.66 14.64 7.30
C ASP A 30 12.51 15.07 8.20
N THR A 31 11.37 14.40 8.10
CA THR A 31 10.23 14.59 8.99
C THR A 31 10.60 14.26 10.44
N TRP A 32 11.26 13.12 10.69
CA TRP A 32 11.72 12.76 12.04
C TRP A 32 12.73 13.76 12.60
N ARG A 33 13.66 14.25 11.77
CA ARG A 33 14.64 15.27 12.18
C ARG A 33 13.97 16.59 12.54
N LYS A 34 13.02 17.06 11.71
CA LYS A 34 12.23 18.26 12.00
C LYS A 34 11.44 18.11 13.31
N MET A 35 10.77 16.97 13.51
CA MET A 35 10.03 16.73 14.76
C MET A 35 10.94 16.66 15.98
N ALA A 36 12.07 15.97 15.89
CA ALA A 36 13.05 15.91 16.98
C ALA A 36 13.60 17.30 17.33
N GLN A 37 13.91 18.13 16.33
CA GLN A 37 14.36 19.50 16.54
C GLN A 37 13.27 20.33 17.23
N MET A 38 12.03 20.27 16.76
CA MET A 38 10.89 20.97 17.35
C MET A 38 10.70 20.60 18.82
N VAL A 39 10.76 19.31 19.16
CA VAL A 39 10.68 18.85 20.54
C VAL A 39 11.83 19.41 21.39
N CYS A 40 13.08 19.38 20.87
CA CYS A 40 14.23 19.94 21.57
C CYS A 40 14.09 21.45 21.83
N ASP A 41 13.54 22.19 20.87
CA ASP A 41 13.37 23.65 21.00
C ASP A 41 12.23 23.96 22.00
N LEU A 42 11.11 23.25 21.96
CA LEU A 42 10.03 23.38 22.91
C LEU A 42 10.41 22.94 24.34
N VAL A 43 11.40 22.06 24.50
CA VAL A 43 11.93 21.72 25.84
C VAL A 43 12.81 22.83 26.39
N LYS A 44 13.58 23.53 25.53
CA LYS A 44 14.45 24.66 25.94
C LYS A 44 13.66 25.92 26.23
N ASP A 45 12.65 26.18 25.41
CA ASP A 45 11.76 27.35 25.55
C ASP A 45 10.31 26.85 25.49
N ARG A 46 9.78 26.51 26.65
CA ARG A 46 8.45 25.88 26.76
C ARG A 46 7.35 26.88 26.45
N GLN A 47 6.63 26.63 25.37
CA GLN A 47 5.43 27.36 25.00
C GLN A 47 4.18 26.59 25.41
N ASN A 48 3.14 27.29 25.84
CA ASN A 48 1.81 26.71 26.10
C ASN A 48 0.99 26.74 24.79
N ILE A 49 1.40 25.93 23.83
CA ILE A 49 0.78 25.84 22.50
C ILE A 49 -0.14 24.64 22.40
N HIS A 50 -1.16 24.77 21.56
CA HIS A 50 -2.08 23.69 21.21
C HIS A 50 -2.17 23.56 19.71
N SER A 51 -2.06 22.33 19.22
CA SER A 51 -2.28 22.05 17.81
C SER A 51 -3.71 22.34 17.40
N VAL A 52 -3.89 23.09 16.32
CA VAL A 52 -5.20 23.38 15.74
C VAL A 52 -5.59 22.26 14.78
N TYR A 53 -6.80 21.74 14.96
CA TYR A 53 -7.33 20.65 14.13
C TYR A 53 -8.56 21.07 13.34
N ARG A 54 -8.61 20.62 12.07
CA ARG A 54 -9.81 20.70 11.23
C ARG A 54 -10.07 19.36 10.58
N LYS A 55 -11.20 18.75 10.90
CA LYS A 55 -11.69 17.55 10.21
C LYS A 55 -12.28 17.94 8.86
N LEU A 56 -11.84 17.29 7.79
CA LEU A 56 -12.47 17.43 6.47
C LEU A 56 -13.49 16.31 6.29
N PRO A 57 -14.71 16.60 5.80
CA PRO A 57 -15.72 15.59 5.48
C PRO A 57 -15.37 14.88 4.17
N MET A 58 -14.17 14.32 4.10
CA MET A 58 -13.61 13.71 2.92
C MET A 58 -12.89 12.42 3.30
N ILE A 59 -13.22 11.33 2.60
CA ILE A 59 -12.53 10.03 2.69
C ILE A 59 -11.79 9.82 1.39
N LEU A 60 -10.49 9.50 1.48
CA LEU A 60 -9.62 9.41 0.34
C LEU A 60 -8.68 8.20 0.48
N GLY A 61 -8.53 7.45 -0.60
CA GLY A 61 -7.54 6.36 -0.66
C GLY A 61 -6.11 6.88 -0.87
N GLY A 62 -5.13 6.20 -0.29
CA GLY A 62 -3.72 6.55 -0.49
C GLY A 62 -3.28 6.47 -1.95
N GLU A 63 -3.96 5.67 -2.75
CA GLU A 63 -3.74 5.52 -4.20
C GLU A 63 -4.15 6.75 -5.00
N GLN A 64 -5.06 7.57 -4.44
CA GLN A 64 -5.56 8.80 -5.03
C GLN A 64 -4.80 10.04 -4.54
N SER A 65 -3.84 9.87 -3.62
CA SER A 65 -3.10 10.94 -2.96
C SER A 65 -1.59 10.79 -3.09
N VAL A 66 -1.14 10.44 -4.28
CA VAL A 66 0.30 10.30 -4.57
C VAL A 66 0.96 11.68 -4.60
N SER A 67 2.02 11.85 -3.82
CA SER A 67 2.67 13.15 -3.62
C SER A 67 3.31 13.75 -4.88
N ALA A 68 3.66 12.91 -5.85
CA ALA A 68 4.23 13.37 -7.12
C ALA A 68 3.19 13.97 -8.09
N ASP A 69 1.90 13.74 -7.85
CA ASP A 69 0.80 14.15 -8.71
C ASP A 69 -0.04 15.28 -8.11
N GLU A 70 -0.77 15.97 -8.97
CA GLU A 70 -1.79 16.91 -8.54
C GLU A 70 -3.04 16.15 -7.99
N PRO A 71 -3.73 16.70 -7.01
CA PRO A 71 -3.51 18.01 -6.37
C PRO A 71 -2.51 17.96 -5.20
N VAL A 72 -1.97 16.79 -4.83
CA VAL A 72 -1.14 16.62 -3.63
C VAL A 72 0.16 17.41 -3.72
N ARG A 73 0.76 17.49 -4.89
CA ARG A 73 1.96 18.29 -5.11
C ARG A 73 1.72 19.77 -4.76
N SER A 74 0.66 20.37 -5.26
CA SER A 74 0.27 21.74 -4.93
C SER A 74 -0.09 21.92 -3.47
N ILE A 75 -0.75 20.94 -2.84
CA ILE A 75 -1.05 20.97 -1.41
C ILE A 75 0.25 20.98 -0.60
N ASN A 76 1.19 20.11 -0.91
CA ASN A 76 2.49 20.06 -0.23
C ASN A 76 3.29 21.37 -0.39
N GLN A 77 3.29 21.97 -1.58
CA GLN A 77 3.92 23.27 -1.81
C GLN A 77 3.27 24.35 -0.92
N TYR A 78 1.95 24.38 -0.86
CA TYR A 78 1.25 25.35 -0.02
C TYR A 78 1.54 25.14 1.48
N LEU A 79 1.65 23.90 1.95
CA LEU A 79 2.09 23.60 3.31
C LEU A 79 3.50 24.14 3.58
N ASP A 80 4.42 23.97 2.63
CA ASP A 80 5.79 24.47 2.77
C ASP A 80 5.87 26.00 2.74
N GLU A 81 5.00 26.67 1.96
CA GLU A 81 4.87 28.13 1.97
C GLU A 81 4.34 28.65 3.31
N LEU A 82 3.33 28.02 3.87
CA LEU A 82 2.78 28.39 5.18
C LEU A 82 3.80 28.23 6.33
N GLU A 83 4.67 27.23 6.25
CA GLU A 83 5.75 27.00 7.21
C GLU A 83 6.93 28.01 7.10
N GLN A 84 6.93 28.90 6.12
CA GLN A 84 7.91 30.00 6.05
C GLN A 84 7.54 31.14 7.01
N ASP A 85 6.31 31.24 7.44
CA ASP A 85 5.90 32.21 8.45
C ASP A 85 6.39 31.75 9.84
N PRO A 86 7.23 32.57 10.53
CA PRO A 86 7.82 32.16 11.81
C PRO A 86 6.80 31.95 12.94
N ARG A 87 5.55 32.35 12.75
CA ARG A 87 4.45 32.09 13.69
C ARG A 87 3.91 30.66 13.63
N ILE A 88 4.33 29.88 12.62
CA ILE A 88 3.87 28.50 12.39
C ILE A 88 5.05 27.54 12.48
N LEU A 89 5.00 26.61 13.40
CA LEU A 89 6.01 25.54 13.52
C LEU A 89 5.79 24.43 12.50
N SER A 90 4.53 24.09 12.23
CA SER A 90 4.20 23.02 11.29
C SER A 90 2.78 23.13 10.77
N CYS A 91 2.62 22.84 9.49
CA CYS A 91 1.32 22.56 8.86
C CYS A 91 1.31 21.11 8.36
N SER A 92 0.19 20.42 8.52
CA SER A 92 0.02 19.06 8.06
C SER A 92 -1.33 18.84 7.43
N TRP A 93 -1.35 18.12 6.32
CA TRP A 93 -2.55 17.51 5.76
C TRP A 93 -2.45 16.00 5.92
N HIS A 94 -3.39 15.43 6.64
CA HIS A 94 -3.52 14.01 6.87
C HIS A 94 -4.58 13.44 5.94
N VAL A 95 -4.20 12.51 5.10
CA VAL A 95 -5.09 11.88 4.10
C VAL A 95 -6.16 11.00 4.76
N GLY A 96 -5.82 10.40 5.89
CA GLY A 96 -6.61 9.34 6.49
C GLY A 96 -6.25 7.96 5.93
N TYR A 97 -6.90 6.94 6.45
CA TYR A 97 -6.68 5.56 6.06
C TYR A 97 -8.01 4.82 5.86
N ILE A 98 -8.47 4.79 4.62
CA ILE A 98 -9.79 4.29 4.20
C ILE A 98 -10.08 2.83 4.61
N ARG A 99 -9.03 2.03 4.90
CA ARG A 99 -9.16 0.61 5.24
C ARG A 99 -9.36 0.34 6.73
N HIS A 100 -9.37 1.39 7.54
CA HIS A 100 -9.74 1.29 8.95
C HIS A 100 -11.21 1.67 9.11
N ASP A 101 -12.01 0.73 9.58
CA ASP A 101 -13.40 0.95 9.95
C ASP A 101 -13.46 1.64 11.32
N THR A 102 -13.61 2.96 11.28
CA THR A 102 -13.63 3.82 12.48
C THR A 102 -14.44 5.09 12.21
N ASP A 103 -15.12 5.58 13.25
CA ASP A 103 -15.94 6.81 13.20
C ASP A 103 -15.10 8.06 12.89
N VAL A 104 -13.80 7.99 13.15
CA VAL A 104 -12.87 9.12 12.90
C VAL A 104 -12.15 9.01 11.55
N ALA A 105 -12.56 8.08 10.68
CA ALA A 105 -11.97 7.96 9.35
C ALA A 105 -12.05 9.25 8.54
N GLY A 106 -11.03 9.47 7.70
CA GLY A 106 -10.97 10.56 6.73
C GLY A 106 -9.88 11.59 6.99
N CYS A 107 -9.89 12.61 6.13
CA CYS A 107 -8.85 13.63 6.07
C CYS A 107 -8.91 14.62 7.23
N GLY A 108 -7.78 15.21 7.55
CA GLY A 108 -7.69 16.25 8.56
C GLY A 108 -6.50 17.19 8.35
N ILE A 109 -6.64 18.39 8.86
CA ILE A 109 -5.62 19.43 8.88
C ILE A 109 -5.12 19.60 10.32
N VAL A 110 -3.82 19.74 10.49
CA VAL A 110 -3.21 20.13 11.75
C VAL A 110 -2.26 21.28 11.50
N VAL A 111 -2.40 22.35 12.29
CA VAL A 111 -1.50 23.50 12.29
C VAL A 111 -0.95 23.69 13.71
N VAL A 112 0.36 23.83 13.84
CA VAL A 112 1.06 23.98 15.12
C VAL A 112 1.58 25.42 15.21
N PRO A 113 1.09 26.28 16.12
CA PRO A 113 1.59 27.64 16.32
C PRO A 113 3.01 27.62 16.90
N ALA A 114 3.79 28.70 16.70
CA ALA A 114 5.12 28.83 17.27
C ALA A 114 5.08 29.20 18.76
N THR A 115 4.17 30.10 19.13
CA THR A 115 3.99 30.56 20.52
C THR A 115 2.52 30.60 20.89
N GLU A 116 2.21 30.78 22.17
CA GLU A 116 0.84 30.98 22.64
C GLU A 116 0.18 32.22 22.00
N ALA A 117 0.95 33.27 21.74
CA ALA A 117 0.45 34.47 21.05
C ALA A 117 0.03 34.26 19.63
N ASP A 118 0.56 33.20 18.98
CA ASP A 118 0.29 32.86 17.56
C ASP A 118 -0.92 31.92 17.40
N GLN A 119 -1.57 31.52 18.50
CA GLN A 119 -2.67 30.58 18.49
C GLN A 119 -3.82 31.01 17.55
N ALA A 120 -4.25 32.27 17.66
CA ALA A 120 -5.33 32.81 16.83
C ALA A 120 -4.94 32.81 15.32
N TYR A 121 -3.67 33.07 15.01
CA TYR A 121 -3.19 33.02 13.64
C TYR A 121 -3.15 31.59 13.10
N ALA A 122 -2.77 30.63 13.94
CA ALA A 122 -2.81 29.22 13.55
C ALA A 122 -4.23 28.72 13.24
N GLU A 123 -5.26 29.22 13.95
CA GLU A 123 -6.67 28.97 13.64
C GLU A 123 -7.04 29.47 12.23
N GLU A 124 -6.65 30.72 11.90
CA GLU A 124 -6.89 31.28 10.57
C GLU A 124 -6.18 30.49 9.46
N VAL A 125 -4.93 30.06 9.72
CA VAL A 125 -4.16 29.25 8.77
C VAL A 125 -4.80 27.88 8.58
N ALA A 126 -5.30 27.26 9.66
CA ALA A 126 -5.98 25.96 9.57
C ALA A 126 -7.27 26.05 8.75
N ASP A 127 -8.06 27.10 8.90
CA ASP A 127 -9.27 27.34 8.10
C ASP A 127 -8.92 27.54 6.62
N LYS A 128 -7.95 28.40 6.32
CA LYS A 128 -7.48 28.62 4.92
C LYS A 128 -6.97 27.34 4.27
N LEU A 129 -6.21 26.54 5.01
CA LEU A 129 -5.68 25.29 4.51
C LEU A 129 -6.77 24.24 4.32
N ALA A 130 -7.74 24.18 5.23
CA ALA A 130 -8.90 23.30 5.11
C ALA A 130 -9.72 23.64 3.86
N ASP A 131 -10.01 24.92 3.64
CA ASP A 131 -10.72 25.40 2.44
C ASP A 131 -9.92 25.09 1.16
N TYR A 132 -8.61 25.30 1.16
CA TYR A 132 -7.74 25.02 0.03
C TYR A 132 -7.80 23.56 -0.38
N VAL A 133 -7.66 22.63 0.58
CA VAL A 133 -7.72 21.19 0.34
C VAL A 133 -9.13 20.76 -0.08
N TRP A 134 -10.16 21.29 0.59
CA TRP A 134 -11.55 20.99 0.26
C TRP A 134 -11.93 21.40 -1.17
N ASN A 135 -11.48 22.56 -1.62
CA ASN A 135 -11.74 23.03 -2.97
C ASN A 135 -11.10 22.14 -4.04
N LYS A 136 -10.02 21.43 -3.69
CA LYS A 136 -9.35 20.45 -4.56
C LYS A 136 -9.93 19.04 -4.50
N ARG A 137 -10.99 18.77 -3.72
CA ARG A 137 -11.54 17.44 -3.48
C ARG A 137 -11.91 16.63 -4.72
N HIS A 138 -12.23 17.28 -5.83
CA HIS A 138 -12.58 16.63 -7.10
C HIS A 138 -11.40 16.45 -8.06
N GLU A 139 -10.22 16.95 -7.69
CA GLU A 139 -8.99 16.80 -8.47
C GLU A 139 -8.25 15.49 -8.13
N PHE A 140 -8.56 14.88 -6.97
CA PHE A 140 -7.94 13.62 -6.56
C PHE A 140 -8.33 12.48 -7.50
N HIS A 141 -7.35 11.72 -7.95
CA HIS A 141 -7.53 10.64 -8.92
C HIS A 141 -6.51 9.52 -8.69
N TYR A 142 -6.79 8.35 -9.24
CA TYR A 142 -5.82 7.27 -9.25
C TYR A 142 -4.69 7.58 -10.24
N THR A 143 -3.46 7.35 -9.82
CA THR A 143 -2.25 7.60 -10.64
C THR A 143 -2.06 6.57 -11.75
N GLY A 144 -2.63 5.39 -11.60
CA GLY A 144 -2.53 4.30 -12.57
C GLY A 144 -3.87 3.94 -13.18
N THR A 145 -3.86 3.05 -14.16
CA THR A 145 -5.08 2.48 -14.72
C THR A 145 -5.79 1.66 -13.64
N THR A 146 -7.06 1.98 -13.41
CA THR A 146 -7.94 1.25 -12.50
C THR A 146 -9.11 0.66 -13.24
N ALA A 147 -9.52 -0.54 -12.84
CA ALA A 147 -10.65 -1.24 -13.43
C ALA A 147 -11.27 -2.17 -12.39
N LYS A 148 -12.49 -2.61 -12.64
CA LYS A 148 -13.07 -3.72 -11.87
C LYS A 148 -12.28 -5.00 -12.14
N PRO A 149 -12.33 -6.02 -11.25
CA PRO A 149 -11.52 -7.22 -11.39
C PRO A 149 -11.67 -7.95 -12.73
N ASP A 150 -12.89 -8.06 -13.24
CA ASP A 150 -13.20 -8.67 -14.53
C ASP A 150 -12.66 -7.87 -15.73
N GLU A 151 -12.81 -6.55 -15.68
CA GLU A 151 -12.26 -5.63 -16.68
C GLU A 151 -10.72 -5.67 -16.66
N ALA A 152 -10.11 -5.63 -15.47
CA ALA A 152 -8.65 -5.70 -15.30
C ALA A 152 -8.08 -7.01 -15.85
N LEU A 153 -8.75 -8.14 -15.58
CA LEU A 153 -8.36 -9.43 -16.13
C LEU A 153 -8.50 -9.45 -17.66
N ALA A 154 -9.61 -8.94 -18.22
CA ALA A 154 -9.81 -8.86 -19.66
C ALA A 154 -8.73 -8.01 -20.34
N MET A 155 -8.37 -6.85 -19.75
CA MET A 155 -7.26 -6.01 -20.23
C MET A 155 -5.93 -6.76 -20.22
N ALA A 156 -5.62 -7.48 -19.13
CA ALA A 156 -4.39 -8.25 -19.02
C ALA A 156 -4.32 -9.39 -20.05
N LEU A 157 -5.43 -10.08 -20.27
CA LEU A 157 -5.50 -11.18 -21.22
C LEU A 157 -5.44 -10.71 -22.68
N SER A 158 -5.86 -9.50 -23.00
CA SER A 158 -5.77 -8.90 -24.32
C SER A 158 -4.44 -8.18 -24.60
N PHE A 159 -3.64 -7.90 -23.58
CA PHE A 159 -2.38 -7.17 -23.72
C PHE A 159 -1.34 -8.00 -24.48
N GLU A 160 -0.76 -7.46 -25.55
CA GLU A 160 0.20 -8.18 -26.41
C GLU A 160 1.63 -8.24 -25.83
N GLY A 161 1.94 -7.39 -24.82
CA GLY A 161 3.24 -7.40 -24.14
C GLY A 161 3.26 -8.32 -22.92
N LYS A 162 4.42 -8.35 -22.22
CA LYS A 162 4.57 -9.02 -20.92
C LYS A 162 5.68 -8.42 -20.05
N PRO A 163 5.57 -8.54 -18.73
CA PRO A 163 4.38 -8.97 -18.01
C PRO A 163 3.35 -7.85 -17.91
N PHE A 164 2.08 -8.20 -17.82
CA PHE A 164 1.03 -7.32 -17.32
C PHE A 164 0.87 -7.56 -15.81
N VAL A 165 0.90 -6.51 -14.99
CA VAL A 165 0.76 -6.66 -13.53
C VAL A 165 -0.59 -6.16 -13.08
N ILE A 166 -1.38 -7.05 -12.47
CA ILE A 166 -2.62 -6.71 -11.78
C ILE A 166 -2.32 -6.56 -10.29
N THR A 167 -2.68 -5.42 -9.70
CA THR A 167 -2.62 -5.23 -8.26
C THR A 167 -4.02 -5.37 -7.66
N ASP A 168 -4.25 -6.45 -6.92
CA ASP A 168 -5.47 -6.66 -6.13
C ASP A 168 -5.44 -5.75 -4.91
N SER A 169 -5.89 -4.51 -5.09
CA SER A 169 -5.88 -3.50 -4.03
C SER A 169 -6.92 -3.76 -2.95
N GLY A 170 -7.98 -4.52 -3.27
CA GLY A 170 -9.00 -4.94 -2.31
C GLY A 170 -8.47 -5.93 -1.26
N ASP A 171 -7.46 -6.73 -1.64
CA ASP A 171 -6.80 -7.68 -0.74
C ASP A 171 -5.34 -7.28 -0.45
N ASN A 172 -5.08 -5.97 -0.29
CA ASN A 172 -3.75 -5.44 -0.03
C ASN A 172 -3.23 -5.85 1.36
N THR A 173 -2.29 -6.78 1.40
CA THR A 173 -1.71 -7.32 2.63
C THR A 173 -0.87 -6.33 3.42
N THR A 174 -0.34 -5.27 2.80
CA THR A 174 0.38 -4.20 3.50
C THR A 174 -0.54 -3.25 4.23
N SER A 175 -1.83 -3.28 3.92
CA SER A 175 -2.89 -2.48 4.56
C SER A 175 -3.74 -3.28 5.56
N GLY A 176 -3.29 -4.49 5.93
CA GLY A 176 -3.99 -5.31 6.90
C GLY A 176 -4.91 -6.38 6.31
N ALA A 177 -5.14 -6.40 5.00
CA ALA A 177 -5.90 -7.46 4.37
C ALA A 177 -5.20 -8.83 4.52
N THR A 178 -5.96 -9.87 4.43
CA THR A 178 -5.54 -11.23 4.78
C THR A 178 -4.74 -11.92 3.67
N GLY A 179 -4.90 -11.49 2.42
CA GLY A 179 -4.21 -12.08 1.28
C GLY A 179 -4.79 -13.42 0.81
N TRP A 180 -5.95 -13.81 1.29
CA TRP A 180 -6.56 -15.11 0.99
C TRP A 180 -7.64 -15.10 -0.09
N ASN A 181 -7.95 -13.93 -0.70
CA ASN A 181 -8.97 -13.83 -1.73
C ASN A 181 -8.62 -14.67 -2.96
N THR A 182 -9.58 -15.46 -3.42
CA THR A 182 -9.51 -16.32 -4.60
C THR A 182 -10.33 -15.76 -5.77
N PHE A 183 -10.95 -14.61 -5.63
CA PHE A 183 -11.92 -14.06 -6.59
C PHE A 183 -11.32 -13.92 -8.00
N ILE A 184 -10.17 -13.26 -8.13
CA ILE A 184 -9.50 -13.08 -9.44
C ILE A 184 -8.98 -14.43 -9.97
N LEU A 185 -8.52 -15.34 -9.10
CA LEU A 185 -8.12 -16.69 -9.49
C LEU A 185 -9.28 -17.46 -10.13
N ARG A 186 -10.46 -17.41 -9.53
CA ARG A 186 -11.66 -18.08 -10.07
C ARG A 186 -12.06 -17.53 -11.44
N GLN A 187 -11.95 -16.21 -11.62
CA GLN A 187 -12.16 -15.58 -12.92
C GLN A 187 -11.12 -16.03 -13.96
N ALA A 188 -9.84 -16.11 -13.59
CA ALA A 188 -8.76 -16.55 -14.48
C ALA A 188 -8.95 -18.03 -14.90
N LEU A 189 -9.35 -18.89 -13.97
CA LEU A 189 -9.68 -20.30 -14.26
C LEU A 189 -10.87 -20.40 -15.23
N ALA A 190 -11.90 -19.58 -15.04
CA ALA A 190 -13.08 -19.55 -15.91
C ALA A 190 -12.76 -19.01 -17.33
N ALA A 191 -11.80 -18.13 -17.44
CA ALA A 191 -11.38 -17.53 -18.73
C ALA A 191 -10.67 -18.52 -19.67
N LYS A 192 -10.10 -19.62 -19.14
CA LYS A 192 -9.40 -20.68 -19.92
C LYS A 192 -8.38 -20.12 -20.91
N SER A 193 -7.61 -19.12 -20.48
CA SER A 193 -6.58 -18.49 -21.31
C SER A 193 -5.33 -19.36 -21.40
N GLU A 194 -4.66 -19.32 -22.56
CA GLU A 194 -3.35 -19.93 -22.73
C GLU A 194 -2.18 -19.04 -22.24
N LYS A 195 -2.47 -17.79 -21.84
CA LYS A 195 -1.47 -16.91 -21.26
C LYS A 195 -1.01 -17.44 -19.92
N ARG A 196 0.30 -17.38 -19.69
CA ARG A 196 0.90 -17.78 -18.41
C ARG A 196 0.55 -16.75 -17.35
N ILE A 197 -0.14 -17.18 -16.30
CA ILE A 197 -0.60 -16.31 -15.20
C ILE A 197 0.04 -16.75 -13.90
N LEU A 198 0.65 -15.82 -13.17
CA LEU A 198 1.17 -16.04 -11.81
C LEU A 198 0.31 -15.33 -10.78
N PHE A 199 -0.15 -16.05 -9.78
CA PHE A 199 -0.74 -15.47 -8.56
C PHE A 199 0.30 -15.42 -7.44
N ALA A 200 0.67 -14.21 -7.00
CA ALA A 200 1.73 -14.00 -6.01
C ALA A 200 1.27 -13.02 -4.90
N SER A 201 0.78 -13.52 -3.77
CA SER A 201 0.52 -14.89 -3.35
C SER A 201 -0.92 -15.02 -2.83
N ILE A 202 -1.36 -16.26 -2.65
CA ILE A 202 -2.58 -16.55 -1.90
C ILE A 202 -2.16 -17.09 -0.53
N CYS A 203 -2.62 -16.42 0.53
CA CYS A 203 -2.34 -16.80 1.91
C CYS A 203 -3.32 -17.90 2.34
N ASP A 204 -2.83 -19.12 2.44
CA ASP A 204 -3.57 -20.26 3.00
C ASP A 204 -2.58 -21.13 3.79
N PRO A 205 -2.44 -20.89 5.09
CA PRO A 205 -1.47 -21.59 5.93
C PRO A 205 -1.65 -23.12 5.90
N LYS A 206 -2.89 -23.59 5.94
CA LYS A 206 -3.20 -25.03 5.96
C LYS A 206 -2.77 -25.71 4.66
N THR A 207 -3.12 -25.11 3.52
CA THR A 207 -2.75 -25.64 2.20
C THR A 207 -1.25 -25.52 1.95
N CYS A 208 -0.63 -24.42 2.41
CA CYS A 208 0.82 -24.25 2.32
C CYS A 208 1.57 -25.35 3.09
N ASP A 209 1.17 -25.65 4.33
CA ASP A 209 1.80 -26.70 5.16
C ASP A 209 1.60 -28.09 4.55
N GLN A 210 0.40 -28.37 3.97
CA GLN A 210 0.14 -29.62 3.25
C GLN A 210 1.12 -29.77 2.07
N LEU A 211 1.27 -28.73 1.24
CA LEU A 211 2.13 -28.76 0.07
C LEU A 211 3.63 -28.82 0.44
N ASP A 212 4.03 -28.14 1.53
CA ASP A 212 5.42 -28.18 2.02
C ASP A 212 5.86 -29.59 2.43
N GLY A 213 4.93 -30.43 2.88
CA GLY A 213 5.18 -31.85 3.19
C GLY A 213 5.42 -32.75 1.98
N LEU A 214 5.12 -32.31 0.76
CA LEU A 214 5.21 -33.13 -0.47
C LEU A 214 6.56 -32.95 -1.16
N ASN A 215 6.96 -33.89 -2.02
CA ASN A 215 8.16 -33.75 -2.87
C ASN A 215 7.85 -32.86 -4.08
N LEU A 216 8.89 -32.24 -4.65
CA LEU A 216 8.78 -31.53 -5.91
C LEU A 216 8.32 -32.49 -7.02
N GLY A 217 7.50 -32.02 -7.94
CA GLY A 217 6.87 -32.81 -8.99
C GLY A 217 5.69 -33.67 -8.54
N THR A 218 5.33 -33.66 -7.25
CA THR A 218 4.16 -34.39 -6.77
C THR A 218 2.88 -33.76 -7.28
N LYS A 219 1.99 -34.54 -7.88
CA LYS A 219 0.63 -34.17 -8.22
C LYS A 219 -0.30 -34.47 -7.05
N THR A 220 -1.14 -33.53 -6.70
CA THR A 220 -2.10 -33.66 -5.61
C THR A 220 -3.32 -32.77 -5.82
N GLU A 221 -4.42 -33.13 -5.15
CA GLU A 221 -5.59 -32.27 -5.05
C GLU A 221 -5.48 -31.38 -3.83
N ILE A 222 -5.80 -30.10 -4.01
CA ILE A 222 -5.89 -29.12 -2.92
C ILE A 222 -7.24 -28.40 -2.93
N GLU A 223 -7.63 -27.86 -1.78
CA GLU A 223 -8.74 -26.93 -1.65
C GLU A 223 -8.18 -25.59 -1.17
N LEU A 224 -7.98 -24.65 -2.10
CA LEU A 224 -7.38 -23.33 -1.85
C LEU A 224 -8.44 -22.30 -1.52
N GLY A 225 -8.21 -21.49 -0.49
CA GLY A 225 -9.10 -20.45 0.01
C GLY A 225 -9.78 -20.83 1.32
N VAL A 226 -10.15 -19.82 2.09
CA VAL A 226 -10.64 -20.01 3.46
C VAL A 226 -12.16 -20.13 3.56
N GLY A 227 -12.91 -19.71 2.51
CA GLY A 227 -14.37 -19.81 2.46
C GLY A 227 -15.09 -18.90 3.46
N HIS A 228 -14.49 -17.74 3.78
CA HIS A 228 -15.08 -16.81 4.73
C HIS A 228 -16.21 -15.97 4.12
N ASP A 229 -16.06 -15.59 2.85
CA ASP A 229 -17.00 -14.77 2.09
C ASP A 229 -16.91 -15.06 0.58
N ALA A 230 -17.67 -14.34 -0.23
CA ALA A 230 -17.68 -14.50 -1.69
C ALA A 230 -16.33 -14.17 -2.35
N MET A 231 -15.44 -13.40 -1.70
CA MET A 231 -14.12 -13.10 -2.24
C MET A 231 -13.13 -14.23 -1.98
N SER A 232 -13.30 -14.96 -0.88
CA SER A 232 -12.42 -16.03 -0.40
C SER A 232 -13.00 -17.44 -0.55
N GLU A 233 -13.98 -17.64 -1.45
CA GLU A 233 -14.53 -18.95 -1.74
C GLU A 233 -13.47 -19.99 -2.05
N LYS A 234 -13.69 -21.19 -1.56
CA LYS A 234 -12.78 -22.32 -1.76
C LYS A 234 -12.81 -22.82 -3.19
N VAL A 235 -11.63 -23.14 -3.72
CA VAL A 235 -11.43 -23.67 -5.06
C VAL A 235 -10.70 -25.01 -4.98
N LYS A 236 -11.30 -26.06 -5.54
CA LYS A 236 -10.63 -27.35 -5.70
C LYS A 236 -9.78 -27.35 -6.93
N LEU A 237 -8.52 -27.73 -6.79
CA LEU A 237 -7.51 -27.70 -7.85
C LEU A 237 -6.67 -28.98 -7.81
N GLU A 238 -6.44 -29.57 -8.97
CA GLU A 238 -5.34 -30.51 -9.16
C GLU A 238 -4.06 -29.71 -9.46
N VAL A 239 -3.01 -29.94 -8.69
CA VAL A 239 -1.76 -29.15 -8.81
C VAL A 239 -0.54 -30.02 -8.78
N THR A 240 0.54 -29.53 -9.42
CA THR A 240 1.89 -30.09 -9.30
C THR A 240 2.77 -29.14 -8.49
N VAL A 241 3.48 -29.64 -7.51
CA VAL A 241 4.44 -28.88 -6.69
C VAL A 241 5.68 -28.55 -7.53
N LEU A 242 5.91 -27.25 -7.80
CA LEU A 242 7.03 -26.80 -8.62
C LEU A 242 8.25 -26.40 -7.79
N SER A 243 8.05 -25.64 -6.72
CA SER A 243 9.14 -25.16 -5.85
C SER A 243 8.66 -24.93 -4.44
N LYS A 244 9.61 -24.86 -3.51
CA LYS A 244 9.39 -24.52 -2.11
C LYS A 244 10.42 -23.50 -1.70
N GLY A 245 10.05 -22.60 -0.81
CA GLY A 245 10.97 -21.58 -0.33
C GLY A 245 10.46 -20.86 0.91
N GLU A 246 11.32 -19.98 1.39
CA GLU A 246 10.96 -19.02 2.43
C GLU A 246 10.82 -17.64 1.81
N VAL A 247 9.76 -16.93 2.14
CA VAL A 247 9.53 -15.58 1.61
C VAL A 247 10.55 -14.62 2.23
N VAL A 248 11.47 -14.15 1.43
CA VAL A 248 12.51 -13.19 1.83
C VAL A 248 12.19 -11.81 1.30
N ARG A 249 12.21 -10.79 2.15
CA ARG A 249 12.01 -9.40 1.73
C ARG A 249 12.82 -8.41 2.58
N PRO A 250 13.12 -7.19 2.06
CA PRO A 250 13.71 -6.11 2.85
C PRO A 250 12.83 -5.72 4.05
N ILE A 251 13.45 -5.30 5.16
CA ILE A 251 12.76 -5.03 6.43
C ILE A 251 12.03 -3.68 6.43
N GLY A 252 12.33 -2.76 5.57
CA GLY A 252 11.68 -1.45 5.55
C GLY A 252 12.52 -0.38 4.87
N ILE A 253 12.03 0.85 4.96
CA ILE A 253 12.70 2.02 4.36
C ILE A 253 14.03 2.27 5.09
N GLY A 254 15.10 2.43 4.33
CA GLY A 254 16.44 2.70 4.88
C GLY A 254 17.18 1.49 5.42
N THR A 255 16.68 0.27 5.15
CA THR A 255 17.33 -1.00 5.49
C THR A 255 17.78 -1.73 4.21
N GLU A 256 18.24 -0.99 3.21
CA GLU A 256 18.75 -1.57 1.96
C GLU A 256 19.86 -2.59 2.27
N GLY A 257 19.71 -3.78 1.70
CA GLY A 257 20.64 -4.90 1.92
C GLY A 257 20.34 -5.76 3.14
N ILE A 258 19.36 -5.40 3.99
CA ILE A 258 18.92 -6.26 5.09
C ILE A 258 17.59 -6.92 4.69
N ALA A 259 17.60 -8.23 4.54
CA ALA A 259 16.41 -9.02 4.26
C ALA A 259 16.12 -9.97 5.42
N LYS A 260 14.85 -10.26 5.63
CA LYS A 260 14.37 -11.26 6.61
C LYS A 260 13.40 -12.21 5.97
N THR A 261 13.31 -13.39 6.56
CA THR A 261 12.30 -14.40 6.24
C THR A 261 10.98 -14.06 6.92
N PHE A 262 9.91 -14.16 6.14
CA PHE A 262 8.52 -13.86 6.54
C PHE A 262 7.57 -15.03 6.30
N GLY A 263 8.03 -16.24 6.57
CA GLY A 263 7.27 -17.46 6.42
C GLY A 263 7.63 -18.28 5.19
N LYS A 264 6.91 -19.38 5.01
CA LYS A 264 7.10 -20.34 3.93
C LYS A 264 6.19 -20.06 2.74
N CYS A 265 6.61 -20.48 1.56
CA CYS A 265 5.79 -20.52 0.37
C CYS A 265 6.06 -21.80 -0.45
N VAL A 266 5.02 -22.22 -1.16
CA VAL A 266 5.11 -23.31 -2.14
C VAL A 266 4.50 -22.82 -3.44
N THR A 267 5.22 -22.95 -4.54
CA THR A 267 4.71 -22.65 -5.88
C THR A 267 4.16 -23.93 -6.48
N VAL A 268 2.95 -23.86 -7.02
CA VAL A 268 2.27 -24.96 -7.68
C VAL A 268 1.80 -24.57 -9.06
N HIS A 269 1.79 -25.53 -9.98
CA HIS A 269 1.13 -25.43 -11.29
C HIS A 269 -0.27 -26.01 -11.20
N VAL A 270 -1.26 -25.32 -11.74
CA VAL A 270 -2.65 -25.80 -11.81
C VAL A 270 -2.80 -26.64 -13.08
N GLU A 271 -3.06 -27.94 -12.91
CA GLU A 271 -3.14 -28.90 -14.01
C GLU A 271 -4.21 -28.50 -15.04
N GLY A 272 -3.88 -28.69 -16.29
CA GLY A 272 -4.76 -28.35 -17.42
C GLY A 272 -4.94 -26.86 -17.70
N THR A 273 -4.11 -26.01 -17.10
CA THR A 273 -4.13 -24.56 -17.30
C THR A 273 -2.72 -24.00 -17.51
N ALA A 274 -2.60 -22.71 -17.78
CA ALA A 274 -1.33 -21.99 -17.80
C ALA A 274 -1.12 -21.14 -16.52
N ILE A 275 -1.67 -21.57 -15.38
CA ILE A 275 -1.69 -20.82 -14.13
C ILE A 275 -0.74 -21.45 -13.12
N ASP A 276 0.14 -20.63 -12.55
CA ASP A 276 0.96 -20.97 -11.40
C ASP A 276 0.54 -20.12 -10.19
N ILE A 277 0.57 -20.72 -9.00
CA ILE A 277 0.15 -20.05 -7.75
C ILE A 277 1.25 -20.20 -6.72
N ILE A 278 1.63 -19.09 -6.09
CA ILE A 278 2.43 -19.09 -4.87
C ILE A 278 1.45 -19.15 -3.69
N VAL A 279 1.45 -20.27 -2.98
CA VAL A 279 0.69 -20.47 -1.74
C VAL A 279 1.61 -20.16 -0.58
N ALA A 280 1.23 -19.23 0.31
CA ALA A 280 2.06 -18.80 1.43
C ALA A 280 1.36 -19.07 2.77
N ASN A 281 2.15 -19.35 3.82
CA ASN A 281 1.61 -19.56 5.16
C ASN A 281 1.43 -18.26 5.95
N HIS A 282 1.95 -17.14 5.44
CA HIS A 282 1.70 -15.79 5.97
C HIS A 282 1.30 -14.84 4.84
N ARG A 283 0.48 -13.85 5.16
CA ARG A 283 0.11 -12.81 4.21
C ARG A 283 1.34 -12.05 3.71
N GLN A 284 1.50 -11.95 2.41
CA GLN A 284 2.62 -11.32 1.75
C GLN A 284 2.17 -10.44 0.60
N SER A 285 2.83 -9.29 0.50
CA SER A 285 2.75 -8.45 -0.68
C SER A 285 4.03 -8.65 -1.50
N TYR A 286 3.91 -9.21 -2.68
CA TYR A 286 5.03 -9.44 -3.59
C TYR A 286 5.34 -8.13 -4.33
N ALA A 287 6.31 -7.39 -3.83
CA ALA A 287 6.73 -6.07 -4.32
C ALA A 287 8.23 -5.99 -4.64
N HIS A 288 8.98 -7.06 -4.38
CA HIS A 288 10.43 -7.12 -4.59
C HIS A 288 10.82 -8.40 -5.34
N ALA A 289 11.75 -8.31 -6.30
CA ALA A 289 12.21 -9.44 -7.10
C ALA A 289 12.66 -10.63 -6.24
N ILE A 290 13.39 -10.38 -5.15
CA ILE A 290 13.86 -11.40 -4.22
C ILE A 290 12.73 -12.28 -3.64
N GLN A 291 11.50 -11.76 -3.53
CA GLN A 291 10.36 -12.55 -3.05
C GLN A 291 9.94 -13.61 -4.07
N PHE A 292 9.95 -13.25 -5.36
CA PHE A 292 9.66 -14.17 -6.45
C PHE A 292 10.78 -15.20 -6.62
N GLU A 293 12.03 -14.76 -6.55
CA GLU A 293 13.20 -15.65 -6.60
C GLU A 293 13.17 -16.67 -5.45
N SER A 294 12.84 -16.23 -4.24
CA SER A 294 12.72 -17.11 -3.08
C SER A 294 11.55 -18.10 -3.19
N ALA A 295 10.53 -17.80 -3.99
CA ALA A 295 9.45 -18.71 -4.35
C ALA A 295 9.80 -19.61 -5.56
N GLY A 296 11.01 -19.52 -6.10
CA GLY A 296 11.48 -20.30 -7.23
C GLY A 296 10.89 -19.89 -8.58
N VAL A 297 10.43 -18.65 -8.73
CA VAL A 297 9.84 -18.14 -9.97
C VAL A 297 10.50 -16.83 -10.42
N ASN A 298 10.56 -16.62 -11.71
CA ASN A 298 10.83 -15.33 -12.31
C ASN A 298 9.51 -14.75 -12.86
N TRP A 299 8.97 -13.72 -12.19
CA TRP A 299 7.70 -13.10 -12.57
C TRP A 299 7.69 -12.51 -13.97
N MET A 300 8.87 -12.20 -14.54
CA MET A 300 9.04 -11.69 -15.90
C MET A 300 8.76 -12.74 -16.99
N ASP A 301 8.73 -14.03 -16.63
CA ASP A 301 8.45 -15.11 -17.59
C ASP A 301 6.94 -15.31 -17.82
N TYR A 302 6.10 -14.65 -17.01
CA TYR A 302 4.65 -14.73 -17.12
C TYR A 302 4.08 -13.59 -17.97
N ASP A 303 2.97 -13.86 -18.65
CA ASP A 303 2.23 -12.83 -19.39
C ASP A 303 1.47 -11.92 -18.44
N VAL A 304 0.92 -12.48 -17.35
CA VAL A 304 0.18 -11.77 -16.31
C VAL A 304 0.69 -12.18 -14.94
N THR A 305 0.92 -11.19 -14.07
CA THR A 305 1.24 -11.43 -12.66
C THR A 305 0.23 -10.69 -11.79
N VAL A 306 -0.46 -11.41 -10.91
CA VAL A 306 -1.42 -10.86 -9.96
C VAL A 306 -0.77 -10.79 -8.58
N VAL A 307 -0.68 -9.58 -8.00
CA VAL A 307 -0.09 -9.35 -6.67
C VAL A 307 -1.10 -8.70 -5.72
N LYS A 308 -0.99 -8.98 -4.45
CA LYS A 308 -1.86 -8.43 -3.40
C LYS A 308 -1.26 -7.15 -2.81
N HIS A 309 -1.39 -6.05 -3.58
CA HIS A 309 -0.76 -4.77 -3.26
C HIS A 309 -1.60 -3.60 -3.78
N VAL A 310 -1.32 -2.37 -3.33
CA VAL A 310 -1.99 -1.14 -3.77
C VAL A 310 -1.39 -0.50 -5.02
N ARG A 311 -0.13 -0.80 -5.36
CA ARG A 311 0.57 -0.14 -6.46
C ARG A 311 1.39 -1.13 -7.27
N GLY A 312 1.12 -1.20 -8.57
CA GLY A 312 1.86 -2.02 -9.52
C GLY A 312 3.26 -1.51 -9.88
N GLY A 313 3.70 -0.42 -9.30
CA GLY A 313 4.95 0.21 -9.66
C GLY A 313 5.75 0.66 -8.45
N ARG A 314 6.24 -0.26 -7.60
CA ARG A 314 7.30 0.12 -6.65
C ARG A 314 8.66 0.16 -7.33
N PRO A 315 9.57 1.06 -6.86
CA PRO A 315 10.93 1.20 -7.43
C PRO A 315 11.73 -0.10 -7.53
N GLY A 316 11.41 -1.13 -6.72
CA GLY A 316 12.07 -2.43 -6.77
C GLY A 316 11.72 -3.26 -8.02
N LEU A 317 10.46 -3.26 -8.46
CA LEU A 317 10.04 -3.89 -9.71
C LEU A 317 10.37 -3.01 -10.94
N GLN A 318 10.50 -1.70 -10.75
CA GLN A 318 10.85 -0.74 -11.81
C GLN A 318 12.36 -0.64 -12.07
N ARG A 319 13.23 -0.91 -11.08
CA ARG A 319 14.69 -0.76 -11.22
C ARG A 319 15.33 -1.81 -12.13
N GLU A 320 14.64 -2.87 -12.46
CA GLU A 320 15.16 -3.97 -13.28
C GLU A 320 14.77 -3.88 -14.77
N ARG A 321 14.16 -2.76 -15.21
CA ARG A 321 13.84 -2.52 -16.63
C ARG A 321 14.35 -1.18 -17.15
N PRO A 322 14.78 -1.13 -18.42
CA PRO A 322 15.00 0.15 -19.12
C PRO A 322 13.69 0.93 -19.26
N ALA A 323 13.82 2.25 -19.43
CA ALA A 323 12.86 3.34 -19.29
C ALA A 323 11.48 3.29 -20.00
N ASP A 324 11.02 2.16 -20.54
CA ASP A 324 9.86 2.10 -21.46
C ASP A 324 8.55 1.58 -20.85
N PHE A 325 8.45 1.50 -19.50
CA PHE A 325 7.30 0.81 -18.86
C PHE A 325 6.23 1.73 -18.25
N LEU A 326 6.24 3.03 -18.54
CA LEU A 326 5.14 3.95 -18.21
C LEU A 326 5.04 5.04 -19.28
N ARG A 327 4.27 4.80 -20.29
CA ARG A 327 3.50 5.82 -21.00
C ARG A 327 2.07 5.35 -21.15
#